data_9d6abc474b7158b5ac10426b95d50a6c
#
_entry.id   9d6abc474b7158b5ac10426b95d50a6c
#
_cell.length_a   1.000
_cell.length_b   1.000
_cell.length_c   1.000
_cell.angle_alpha   90.00
_cell.angle_beta   90.00
_cell.angle_gamma   90.00
#
_symmetry.space_group_name_H-M   'P 1'
#
loop_
_entity.id
_entity.type
_entity.pdbx_description
1 polymer ?
#
loop_
_entity_poly.entity_id
_entity_poly.type
_entity_poly.pdbx_seq_one_letter_code
_entity_poly.pdbx_strand_id
1 'polypeptide(L)'
;MRTPTFPATFCLVAGLCLASACGGSSGPGSVGRVAEAPDPAQAIDAALDAGTPAELREGLAAAIVIDVSGSMNDRVRGEDGRRTRKIEVARRAARDLIEQFVGYAEKHPGEPVMLGVYEFSRRSGQPDLRPIVQMGPPDRAGADEAIARLQPDGGTPIGQAMLAATQALNATGLTRRHLLIVSDGENTDGYTPEDVAAAVGRRPEGERPSIYLVTFDIEARRFSPLKDAGGLVLSAGNARELNQTLDTLITGSILVE
;
A
#
# COMPACT_ATOMS: atom_id res chain seq x y z
N MET A 1 7.53 -0.53 43.58
CA MET A 1 7.23 -0.58 42.16
C MET A 1 8.27 -1.49 41.51
N ARG A 2 7.88 -2.67 41.08
CA ARG A 2 8.82 -3.69 40.55
C ARG A 2 8.53 -3.86 39.05
N THR A 3 9.54 -3.62 38.24
CA THR A 3 9.54 -3.87 36.78
C THR A 3 9.79 -5.36 36.54
N PRO A 4 9.04 -6.03 35.63
CA PRO A 4 9.36 -7.38 35.22
C PRO A 4 10.37 -7.39 34.08
N THR A 5 11.48 -8.08 34.30
CA THR A 5 12.55 -8.37 33.34
C THR A 5 12.18 -9.66 32.61
N PHE A 6 12.11 -9.66 31.28
CA PHE A 6 11.99 -10.88 30.46
C PHE A 6 13.37 -11.36 30.03
N PRO A 7 13.69 -12.65 30.09
CA PRO A 7 14.96 -13.19 29.58
C PRO A 7 14.86 -13.48 28.08
N ALA A 8 15.87 -13.01 27.35
CA ALA A 8 16.11 -13.38 25.95
C ALA A 8 16.74 -14.78 25.90
N THR A 9 16.08 -15.75 25.30
CA THR A 9 16.64 -17.07 25.02
C THR A 9 17.27 -17.08 23.63
N PHE A 10 18.59 -17.09 23.59
CA PHE A 10 19.40 -17.25 22.39
C PHE A 10 19.54 -18.77 22.13
N CYS A 11 18.95 -19.29 21.06
CA CYS A 11 19.24 -20.63 20.56
C CYS A 11 20.33 -20.58 19.50
N LEU A 12 21.53 -20.98 19.89
CA LEU A 12 22.69 -21.19 19.01
C LEU A 12 22.61 -22.63 18.50
N VAL A 13 22.38 -22.85 17.20
CA VAL A 13 22.53 -24.16 16.58
C VAL A 13 23.86 -24.21 15.85
N ALA A 14 24.81 -24.94 16.42
CA ALA A 14 26.08 -25.23 15.81
C ALA A 14 25.93 -26.37 14.78
N GLY A 15 26.23 -26.10 13.53
CA GLY A 15 26.29 -27.12 12.49
C GLY A 15 27.63 -27.89 12.53
N LEU A 16 27.54 -29.20 12.60
CA LEU A 16 28.68 -30.10 12.54
C LEU A 16 28.80 -30.60 11.08
N CYS A 17 29.86 -30.18 10.37
CA CYS A 17 30.26 -30.75 9.08
C CYS A 17 31.01 -32.09 9.33
N LEU A 18 30.48 -33.18 8.79
CA LEU A 18 31.22 -34.41 8.61
C LEU A 18 31.37 -34.67 7.09
N ALA A 19 32.61 -34.55 6.61
CA ALA A 19 33.01 -35.04 5.30
C ALA A 19 33.24 -36.53 5.35
N SER A 20 32.65 -37.28 4.43
CA SER A 20 33.10 -38.65 4.07
C SER A 20 33.08 -38.77 2.57
N ALA A 21 34.24 -39.10 2.06
CA ALA A 21 34.49 -39.32 0.66
C ALA A 21 34.28 -40.83 0.31
N CYS A 22 34.09 -41.05 -1.00
CA CYS A 22 34.31 -42.27 -1.79
C CYS A 22 33.09 -43.07 -2.22
N GLY A 23 32.98 -43.20 -3.54
CA GLY A 23 32.34 -44.29 -4.20
C GLY A 23 31.54 -43.93 -5.43
N GLY A 24 32.18 -43.91 -6.62
CA GLY A 24 31.51 -43.61 -7.87
C GLY A 24 30.49 -44.66 -8.31
N SER A 25 29.46 -44.17 -8.98
CA SER A 25 28.67 -44.94 -9.93
C SER A 25 27.94 -43.91 -10.82
N SER A 26 28.32 -43.91 -12.08
CA SER A 26 27.70 -43.11 -13.12
C SER A 26 26.30 -43.64 -13.46
N GLY A 27 25.27 -42.97 -12.94
CA GLY A 27 23.87 -43.09 -13.37
C GLY A 27 23.50 -41.85 -14.20
N PRO A 28 22.54 -41.94 -15.18
CA PRO A 28 22.16 -40.81 -16.01
C PRO A 28 21.57 -39.67 -15.16
N GLY A 29 22.15 -38.49 -15.36
CA GLY A 29 21.86 -37.31 -14.54
C GLY A 29 20.36 -37.02 -14.41
N SER A 30 19.87 -37.02 -13.20
CA SER A 30 18.67 -36.27 -12.84
C SER A 30 18.99 -34.80 -13.01
N VAL A 31 18.54 -34.24 -14.13
CA VAL A 31 18.46 -32.78 -14.30
C VAL A 31 17.60 -32.28 -13.12
N GLY A 32 18.26 -31.69 -12.14
CA GLY A 32 17.55 -31.05 -11.04
C GLY A 32 16.52 -30.09 -11.64
N ARG A 33 15.24 -30.34 -11.40
CA ARG A 33 14.18 -29.37 -11.70
C ARG A 33 14.61 -28.08 -11.03
N VAL A 34 15.02 -27.11 -11.83
CA VAL A 34 15.06 -25.72 -11.40
C VAL A 34 13.63 -25.43 -10.94
N ALA A 35 13.45 -25.17 -9.67
CA ALA A 35 12.13 -24.77 -9.16
C ALA A 35 11.68 -23.57 -9.98
N GLU A 36 10.68 -23.78 -10.82
CA GLU A 36 10.07 -22.71 -11.63
C GLU A 36 9.55 -21.66 -10.64
N ALA A 37 9.89 -20.40 -10.88
CA ALA A 37 9.40 -19.31 -10.04
C ALA A 37 7.85 -19.37 -10.03
N PRO A 38 7.20 -19.24 -8.87
CA PRO A 38 5.74 -19.33 -8.80
C PRO A 38 5.11 -18.31 -9.75
N ASP A 39 4.02 -18.71 -10.41
CA ASP A 39 3.22 -17.82 -11.24
C ASP A 39 2.85 -16.57 -10.42
N PRO A 40 3.10 -15.37 -10.94
CA PRO A 40 2.77 -14.12 -10.24
C PRO A 40 1.33 -14.07 -9.72
N ALA A 41 0.35 -14.58 -10.47
CA ALA A 41 -1.04 -14.64 -10.02
C ALA A 41 -1.22 -15.53 -8.79
N GLN A 42 -0.58 -16.70 -8.75
CA GLN A 42 -0.63 -17.60 -7.60
C GLN A 42 0.05 -17.00 -6.38
N ALA A 43 1.17 -16.28 -6.58
CA ALA A 43 1.88 -15.62 -5.50
C ALA A 43 1.05 -14.47 -4.89
N ILE A 44 0.34 -13.69 -5.71
CA ILE A 44 -0.57 -12.64 -5.26
C ILE A 44 -1.75 -13.24 -4.48
N ASP A 45 -2.40 -14.29 -5.02
CA ASP A 45 -3.52 -14.95 -4.36
C ASP A 45 -3.11 -15.51 -2.99
N ALA A 46 -1.97 -16.21 -2.90
CA ALA A 46 -1.44 -16.74 -1.64
C ALA A 46 -1.12 -15.63 -0.62
N ALA A 47 -0.61 -14.49 -1.08
CA ALA A 47 -0.33 -13.34 -0.23
C ALA A 47 -1.62 -12.70 0.32
N LEU A 48 -2.69 -12.64 -0.50
CA LEU A 48 -4.00 -12.16 -0.06
C LEU A 48 -4.65 -13.11 0.96
N ASP A 49 -4.53 -14.42 0.76
CA ASP A 49 -5.04 -15.43 1.70
C ASP A 49 -4.44 -15.29 3.09
N ALA A 50 -3.14 -15.02 3.17
CA ALA A 50 -2.43 -14.88 4.43
C ALA A 50 -2.90 -13.68 5.29
N GLY A 51 -3.56 -12.70 4.69
CA GLY A 51 -4.04 -11.47 5.36
C GLY A 51 -5.54 -11.48 5.69
N THR A 52 -6.27 -12.57 5.38
CA THR A 52 -7.73 -12.59 5.55
C THR A 52 -8.12 -12.81 7.01
N PRO A 53 -8.93 -11.93 7.66
CA PRO A 53 -9.39 -12.11 9.02
C PRO A 53 -10.48 -13.18 9.12
N ALA A 54 -10.54 -13.85 10.26
CA ALA A 54 -11.55 -14.90 10.51
C ALA A 54 -12.98 -14.34 10.66
N GLU A 55 -13.12 -13.11 11.16
CA GLU A 55 -14.42 -12.47 11.40
C GLU A 55 -14.42 -11.02 10.92
N LEU A 56 -15.52 -10.59 10.28
CA LEU A 56 -15.75 -9.22 9.88
C LEU A 56 -16.71 -8.52 10.87
N ARG A 57 -16.47 -7.25 11.10
CA ARG A 57 -17.29 -6.36 11.91
C ARG A 57 -17.56 -5.05 11.18
N GLU A 58 -18.72 -4.46 11.42
CA GLU A 58 -19.07 -3.16 10.85
C GLU A 58 -18.04 -2.09 11.21
N GLY A 59 -17.71 -1.25 10.24
CA GLY A 59 -16.80 -0.13 10.41
C GLY A 59 -16.04 0.20 9.11
N LEU A 60 -15.27 1.26 9.16
CA LEU A 60 -14.54 1.84 8.05
C LEU A 60 -13.02 1.70 8.25
N ALA A 61 -12.33 1.14 7.27
CA ALA A 61 -10.87 1.17 7.21
C ALA A 61 -10.41 1.80 5.90
N ALA A 62 -9.45 2.72 5.97
CA ALA A 62 -8.83 3.32 4.81
C ALA A 62 -7.29 3.23 4.88
N ALA A 63 -6.68 2.92 3.75
CA ALA A 63 -5.24 2.99 3.54
C ALA A 63 -4.95 4.07 2.49
N ILE A 64 -4.26 5.14 2.88
CA ILE A 64 -3.75 6.17 1.99
C ILE A 64 -2.30 5.82 1.67
N VAL A 65 -2.01 5.60 0.38
CA VAL A 65 -0.71 5.13 -0.10
C VAL A 65 -0.12 6.19 -1.03
N ILE A 66 0.99 6.80 -0.62
CA ILE A 66 1.61 7.96 -1.25
C ILE A 66 2.88 7.54 -1.95
N ASP A 67 2.94 7.82 -3.25
CA ASP A 67 4.14 7.66 -4.04
C ASP A 67 5.25 8.61 -3.53
N VAL A 68 6.42 8.03 -3.26
CA VAL A 68 7.64 8.77 -2.96
C VAL A 68 8.78 8.31 -3.88
N SER A 69 8.46 7.88 -5.10
CA SER A 69 9.46 7.61 -6.14
C SER A 69 10.22 8.85 -6.56
N GLY A 70 11.29 8.67 -7.32
CA GLY A 70 12.18 9.77 -7.72
C GLY A 70 11.48 10.89 -8.47
N SER A 71 10.46 10.60 -9.28
CA SER A 71 9.65 11.56 -10.06
C SER A 71 8.88 12.56 -9.18
N MET A 72 8.57 12.20 -7.94
CA MET A 72 7.93 13.11 -6.98
C MET A 72 8.78 14.32 -6.58
N ASN A 73 10.06 14.36 -6.97
CA ASN A 73 10.91 15.58 -6.91
C ASN A 73 10.59 16.61 -7.99
N ASP A 74 9.94 16.19 -9.08
CA ASP A 74 9.61 17.07 -10.19
C ASP A 74 8.63 18.15 -9.75
N ARG A 75 8.58 19.24 -10.55
CA ARG A 75 7.76 20.39 -10.22
C ARG A 75 6.57 20.51 -11.14
N VAL A 76 5.41 20.69 -10.53
CA VAL A 76 4.14 21.00 -11.20
C VAL A 76 3.67 22.42 -10.88
N ARG A 77 2.68 22.89 -11.62
CA ARG A 77 2.01 24.16 -11.33
C ARG A 77 1.15 24.00 -10.07
N GLY A 78 1.46 24.76 -9.02
CA GLY A 78 0.67 24.84 -7.80
C GLY A 78 -0.61 25.66 -8.00
N GLU A 79 -1.44 25.71 -6.95
CA GLU A 79 -2.70 26.49 -6.95
C GLU A 79 -2.49 28.00 -7.12
N ASP A 80 -1.38 28.51 -6.58
CA ASP A 80 -0.94 29.90 -6.67
C ASP A 80 -0.26 30.25 -8.01
N GLY A 81 -0.20 29.30 -8.95
CA GLY A 81 0.48 29.43 -10.24
C GLY A 81 1.99 29.26 -10.19
N ARG A 82 2.60 29.11 -9.01
CA ARG A 82 4.03 28.83 -8.82
C ARG A 82 4.34 27.37 -9.05
N ARG A 83 5.61 27.08 -9.38
CA ARG A 83 6.08 25.71 -9.52
C ARG A 83 6.47 25.13 -8.16
N THR A 84 5.73 24.11 -7.73
CA THR A 84 5.91 23.39 -6.47
C THR A 84 6.34 21.95 -6.75
N ARG A 85 7.16 21.32 -5.90
CA ARG A 85 7.47 19.89 -6.03
C ARG A 85 6.22 19.05 -5.82
N LYS A 86 6.09 17.96 -6.58
CA LYS A 86 4.95 17.04 -6.49
C LYS A 86 4.79 16.49 -5.07
N ILE A 87 5.89 16.14 -4.39
CA ILE A 87 5.85 15.66 -3.01
C ILE A 87 5.24 16.69 -2.04
N GLU A 88 5.45 17.98 -2.23
CA GLU A 88 4.85 19.00 -1.37
C GLU A 88 3.34 19.10 -1.56
N VAL A 89 2.87 18.86 -2.79
CA VAL A 89 1.44 18.78 -3.09
C VAL A 89 0.84 17.54 -2.43
N ALA A 90 1.49 16.37 -2.58
CA ALA A 90 1.04 15.12 -1.97
C ALA A 90 1.03 15.18 -0.42
N ARG A 91 2.03 15.83 0.20
CA ARG A 91 2.06 16.07 1.65
C ARG A 91 0.87 16.89 2.14
N ARG A 92 0.50 17.94 1.39
CA ARG A 92 -0.65 18.78 1.72
C ARG A 92 -1.93 17.99 1.59
N ALA A 93 -2.12 17.33 0.46
CA ALA A 93 -3.27 16.46 0.21
C ALA A 93 -3.43 15.38 1.29
N ALA A 94 -2.35 14.73 1.72
CA ALA A 94 -2.40 13.74 2.79
C ALA A 94 -2.89 14.31 4.13
N ARG A 95 -2.46 15.53 4.49
CA ARG A 95 -2.95 16.21 5.69
C ARG A 95 -4.44 16.51 5.62
N ASP A 96 -4.89 17.05 4.49
CA ASP A 96 -6.30 17.37 4.27
C ASP A 96 -7.18 16.10 4.35
N LEU A 97 -6.69 14.98 3.81
CA LEU A 97 -7.37 13.68 3.90
C LEU A 97 -7.48 13.19 5.36
N ILE A 98 -6.38 13.23 6.11
CA ILE A 98 -6.38 12.82 7.52
C ILE A 98 -7.35 13.68 8.34
N GLU A 99 -7.40 14.98 8.10
CA GLU A 99 -8.33 15.90 8.72
C GLU A 99 -9.79 15.48 8.49
N GLN A 100 -10.12 15.09 7.25
CA GLN A 100 -11.47 14.62 6.91
C GLN A 100 -11.83 13.32 7.64
N PHE A 101 -10.90 12.37 7.76
CA PHE A 101 -11.12 11.12 8.51
C PHE A 101 -11.27 11.37 10.01
N VAL A 102 -10.46 12.28 10.59
CA VAL A 102 -10.62 12.70 12.00
C VAL A 102 -12.01 13.29 12.22
N GLY A 103 -12.40 14.26 11.38
CA GLY A 103 -13.71 14.90 11.48
C GLY A 103 -14.88 13.93 11.29
N TYR A 104 -14.71 12.90 10.44
CA TYR A 104 -15.72 11.85 10.29
C TYR A 104 -15.81 10.99 11.55
N ALA A 105 -14.70 10.52 12.09
CA ALA A 105 -14.66 9.70 13.30
C ALA A 105 -15.25 10.42 14.51
N GLU A 106 -15.00 11.74 14.64
CA GLU A 106 -15.58 12.57 15.70
C GLU A 106 -17.11 12.68 15.61
N LYS A 107 -17.65 12.70 14.39
CA LYS A 107 -19.11 12.75 14.15
C LYS A 107 -19.79 11.39 14.32
N HIS A 108 -19.04 10.29 14.21
CA HIS A 108 -19.56 8.92 14.27
C HIS A 108 -18.88 8.10 15.40
N PRO A 109 -19.01 8.52 16.68
CA PRO A 109 -18.25 7.92 17.79
C PRO A 109 -18.61 6.46 18.06
N GLY A 110 -19.72 5.97 17.51
CA GLY A 110 -20.17 4.58 17.63
C GLY A 110 -19.63 3.65 16.54
N GLU A 111 -18.99 4.19 15.50
CA GLU A 111 -18.46 3.47 14.36
C GLU A 111 -16.96 3.31 14.47
N PRO A 112 -16.41 2.08 14.40
CA PRO A 112 -14.98 1.87 14.30
C PRO A 112 -14.44 2.47 12.99
N VAL A 113 -13.56 3.48 13.09
CA VAL A 113 -12.86 4.08 11.95
C VAL A 113 -11.37 3.85 12.13
N MET A 114 -10.72 3.24 11.13
CA MET A 114 -9.28 3.02 11.10
C MET A 114 -8.67 3.65 9.86
N LEU A 115 -7.56 4.35 10.05
CA LEU A 115 -6.79 4.98 8.99
C LEU A 115 -5.32 4.58 9.10
N GLY A 116 -4.74 4.14 7.99
CA GLY A 116 -3.30 3.98 7.82
C GLY A 116 -2.79 4.89 6.70
N VAL A 117 -1.63 5.50 6.89
CA VAL A 117 -0.97 6.26 5.82
C VAL A 117 0.39 5.64 5.57
N TYR A 118 0.68 5.40 4.32
CA TYR A 118 1.88 4.69 3.88
C TYR A 118 2.60 5.48 2.80
N GLU A 119 3.92 5.41 2.79
CA GLU A 119 4.71 5.77 1.63
C GLU A 119 5.10 4.52 0.85
N PHE A 120 5.27 4.64 -0.45
CA PHE A 120 5.83 3.56 -1.25
C PHE A 120 6.87 4.06 -2.25
N SER A 121 7.93 3.29 -2.39
CA SER A 121 8.94 3.37 -3.47
C SER A 121 9.88 2.17 -3.37
N ARG A 122 10.49 1.77 -4.49
CA ARG A 122 11.53 0.74 -4.52
C ARG A 122 12.87 1.32 -4.11
N ARG A 123 13.34 0.91 -2.92
CA ARG A 123 14.67 1.25 -2.40
C ARG A 123 15.41 0.00 -1.98
N SER A 124 16.72 -0.06 -2.26
CA SER A 124 17.52 -1.22 -1.89
C SER A 124 17.49 -1.48 -0.37
N GLY A 125 17.20 -2.73 0.00
CA GLY A 125 17.18 -3.17 1.40
C GLY A 125 16.00 -2.67 2.25
N GLN A 126 14.98 -2.07 1.62
CA GLN A 126 13.78 -1.59 2.32
C GLN A 126 12.51 -2.25 1.75
N PRO A 127 11.44 -2.42 2.56
CA PRO A 127 10.13 -2.79 2.04
C PRO A 127 9.61 -1.73 1.07
N ASP A 128 8.87 -2.16 0.04
CA ASP A 128 8.28 -1.24 -0.94
C ASP A 128 7.19 -0.35 -0.35
N LEU A 129 6.40 -0.87 0.58
CA LEU A 129 5.40 -0.12 1.35
C LEU A 129 5.88 0.05 2.80
N ARG A 130 5.87 1.28 3.29
CA ARG A 130 6.31 1.65 4.64
C ARG A 130 5.24 2.49 5.34
N PRO A 131 4.80 2.13 6.55
CA PRO A 131 3.84 2.93 7.29
C PRO A 131 4.50 4.24 7.77
N ILE A 132 3.83 5.36 7.51
CA ILE A 132 4.14 6.67 8.09
C ILE A 132 3.15 7.03 9.19
N VAL A 133 1.91 6.53 9.08
CA VAL A 133 0.93 6.47 10.17
C VAL A 133 0.44 5.02 10.23
N GLN A 134 0.62 4.37 11.35
CA GLN A 134 0.17 2.98 11.56
C GLN A 134 -1.35 2.89 11.44
N MET A 135 -1.85 1.76 10.91
CA MET A 135 -3.28 1.50 10.83
C MET A 135 -3.90 1.53 12.24
N GLY A 136 -4.80 2.46 12.47
CA GLY A 136 -5.45 2.69 13.79
C GLY A 136 -6.49 3.79 13.73
N PRO A 137 -7.06 4.20 14.85
CA PRO A 137 -7.94 5.36 14.90
C PRO A 137 -7.26 6.59 14.30
N PRO A 138 -7.98 7.42 13.52
CA PRO A 138 -7.38 8.60 12.90
C PRO A 138 -6.78 9.55 13.95
N ASP A 139 -5.49 9.90 13.81
CA ASP A 139 -4.77 10.82 14.69
C ASP A 139 -4.00 11.86 13.88
N ARG A 140 -4.33 13.13 14.10
CA ARG A 140 -3.69 14.28 13.44
C ARG A 140 -2.27 14.52 13.97
N ALA A 141 -2.07 14.42 15.27
CA ALA A 141 -0.86 14.92 15.92
C ALA A 141 0.41 14.19 15.47
N GLY A 142 0.35 12.85 15.36
CA GLY A 142 1.48 12.04 14.87
C GLY A 142 1.68 12.10 13.36
N ALA A 143 0.62 12.40 12.60
CA ALA A 143 0.64 12.35 11.15
C ALA A 143 1.44 13.50 10.52
N ASP A 144 1.30 14.73 11.03
CA ASP A 144 1.93 15.93 10.47
C ASP A 144 3.46 15.83 10.44
N GLU A 145 4.07 15.37 11.51
CA GLU A 145 5.52 15.19 11.60
C GLU A 145 5.99 14.07 10.66
N ALA A 146 5.26 12.96 10.59
CA ALA A 146 5.59 11.83 9.73
C ALA A 146 5.48 12.20 8.24
N ILE A 147 4.41 12.89 7.83
CA ILE A 147 4.23 13.38 6.46
C ILE A 147 5.31 14.38 6.05
N ALA A 148 5.76 15.24 6.98
CA ALA A 148 6.82 16.21 6.68
C ALA A 148 8.16 15.53 6.34
N ARG A 149 8.39 14.29 6.79
CA ARG A 149 9.62 13.52 6.55
C ARG A 149 9.64 12.73 5.24
N LEU A 150 8.54 12.68 4.48
CA LEU A 150 8.52 11.98 3.20
C LEU A 150 9.65 12.46 2.28
N GLN A 151 10.44 11.56 1.74
CA GLN A 151 11.58 11.89 0.86
C GLN A 151 11.47 11.10 -0.44
N PRO A 152 11.35 11.77 -1.59
CA PRO A 152 11.31 11.10 -2.89
C PRO A 152 12.63 10.44 -3.24
N ASP A 153 12.57 9.13 -3.53
CA ASP A 153 13.71 8.32 -3.98
C ASP A 153 13.23 6.96 -4.50
N GLY A 154 13.94 6.41 -5.49
CA GLY A 154 13.74 5.05 -6.00
C GLY A 154 12.68 4.91 -7.08
N GLY A 155 12.30 3.67 -7.38
CA GLY A 155 11.32 3.28 -8.39
C GLY A 155 9.88 3.26 -7.87
N THR A 156 8.93 2.84 -8.71
CA THR A 156 7.48 2.95 -8.49
C THR A 156 6.81 1.57 -8.49
N PRO A 157 6.86 0.77 -7.41
CA PRO A 157 6.27 -0.56 -7.32
C PRO A 157 4.79 -0.52 -6.90
N ILE A 158 3.91 0.02 -7.75
CA ILE A 158 2.48 0.24 -7.40
C ILE A 158 1.80 -1.07 -7.00
N GLY A 159 1.99 -2.14 -7.78
CA GLY A 159 1.34 -3.43 -7.50
C GLY A 159 1.76 -4.03 -6.16
N GLN A 160 3.05 -3.98 -5.78
CA GLN A 160 3.48 -4.41 -4.45
C GLN A 160 2.88 -3.55 -3.34
N ALA A 161 2.82 -2.25 -3.53
CA ALA A 161 2.21 -1.33 -2.57
C ALA A 161 0.72 -1.62 -2.39
N MET A 162 -0.01 -1.87 -3.50
CA MET A 162 -1.42 -2.29 -3.48
C MET A 162 -1.62 -3.57 -2.69
N LEU A 163 -0.81 -4.60 -2.97
CA LEU A 163 -0.92 -5.91 -2.30
C LEU A 163 -0.70 -5.77 -0.79
N ALA A 164 0.37 -5.11 -0.38
CA ALA A 164 0.70 -4.94 1.04
C ALA A 164 -0.34 -4.06 1.77
N ALA A 165 -0.85 -3.01 1.13
CA ALA A 165 -1.90 -2.16 1.70
C ALA A 165 -3.25 -2.90 1.79
N THR A 166 -3.58 -3.78 0.82
CA THR A 166 -4.76 -4.65 0.89
C THR A 166 -4.67 -5.60 2.08
N GLN A 167 -3.49 -6.20 2.33
CA GLN A 167 -3.27 -7.04 3.51
C GLN A 167 -3.47 -6.25 4.81
N ALA A 168 -2.95 -5.02 4.91
CA ALA A 168 -3.12 -4.16 6.06
C ALA A 168 -4.59 -3.80 6.31
N LEU A 169 -5.36 -3.54 5.25
CA LEU A 169 -6.80 -3.30 5.32
C LEU A 169 -7.55 -4.56 5.78
N ASN A 170 -7.24 -5.71 5.20
CA ASN A 170 -7.88 -6.98 5.57
C ASN A 170 -7.62 -7.33 7.04
N ALA A 171 -6.41 -7.09 7.55
CA ALA A 171 -6.07 -7.33 8.94
C ALA A 171 -6.91 -6.53 9.95
N THR A 172 -7.60 -5.44 9.53
CA THR A 172 -8.50 -4.69 10.40
C THR A 172 -9.78 -5.45 10.74
N GLY A 173 -10.21 -6.37 9.89
CA GLY A 173 -11.50 -7.07 10.00
C GLY A 173 -12.72 -6.17 9.82
N LEU A 174 -12.56 -4.95 9.31
CA LEU A 174 -13.68 -4.02 9.07
C LEU A 174 -14.32 -4.28 7.70
N THR A 175 -15.65 -4.06 7.60
CA THR A 175 -16.41 -4.39 6.38
C THR A 175 -16.20 -3.39 5.25
N ARG A 176 -16.15 -2.09 5.54
CA ARG A 176 -15.90 -1.04 4.55
C ARG A 176 -14.41 -0.76 4.47
N ARG A 177 -13.78 -1.17 3.36
CA ARG A 177 -12.33 -1.03 3.17
C ARG A 177 -12.02 -0.26 1.90
N HIS A 178 -11.17 0.75 2.01
CA HIS A 178 -10.82 1.65 0.93
C HIS A 178 -9.30 1.77 0.80
N LEU A 179 -8.79 1.47 -0.38
CA LEU A 179 -7.39 1.64 -0.76
C LEU A 179 -7.28 2.85 -1.69
N LEU A 180 -6.71 3.93 -1.21
CA LEU A 180 -6.48 5.15 -1.98
C LEU A 180 -4.98 5.30 -2.27
N ILE A 181 -4.62 5.29 -3.54
CA ILE A 181 -3.24 5.43 -4.02
C ILE A 181 -3.11 6.75 -4.75
N VAL A 182 -2.09 7.53 -4.40
CA VAL A 182 -1.72 8.77 -5.09
C VAL A 182 -0.33 8.57 -5.70
N SER A 183 -0.23 8.61 -7.03
CA SER A 183 1.02 8.40 -7.77
C SER A 183 1.12 9.35 -8.96
N ASP A 184 2.34 9.74 -9.31
CA ASP A 184 2.67 10.56 -10.48
C ASP A 184 3.38 9.75 -11.57
N GLY A 185 3.54 8.43 -11.38
CA GLY A 185 4.30 7.54 -12.25
C GLY A 185 3.57 6.28 -12.69
N GLU A 186 4.16 5.61 -13.68
CA GLU A 186 3.78 4.26 -14.07
C GLU A 186 4.44 3.23 -13.16
N ASN A 187 3.86 2.02 -13.10
CA ASN A 187 4.51 0.91 -12.40
C ASN A 187 5.83 0.56 -13.10
N THR A 188 6.94 0.66 -12.37
CA THR A 188 8.28 0.35 -12.91
C THR A 188 8.84 -0.96 -12.39
N ASP A 189 8.26 -1.51 -11.32
CA ASP A 189 8.79 -2.66 -10.60
C ASP A 189 7.71 -3.59 -10.09
N GLY A 190 7.99 -4.88 -10.10
CA GLY A 190 7.21 -5.92 -9.44
C GLY A 190 5.86 -6.22 -10.11
N TYR A 191 4.87 -6.59 -9.31
CA TYR A 191 3.51 -6.88 -9.81
C TYR A 191 2.88 -5.65 -10.44
N THR A 192 2.05 -5.87 -11.47
CA THR A 192 1.29 -4.77 -12.07
C THR A 192 0.05 -4.44 -11.22
N PRO A 193 -0.41 -3.18 -11.21
CA PRO A 193 -1.62 -2.79 -10.48
C PRO A 193 -2.85 -3.59 -10.90
N GLU A 194 -2.98 -3.90 -12.20
CA GLU A 194 -4.08 -4.67 -12.79
C GLU A 194 -4.07 -6.13 -12.33
N ASP A 195 -2.91 -6.77 -12.19
CA ASP A 195 -2.82 -8.14 -11.69
C ASP A 195 -3.30 -8.23 -10.25
N VAL A 196 -2.90 -7.26 -9.42
CA VAL A 196 -3.34 -7.20 -8.02
C VAL A 196 -4.83 -6.88 -7.94
N ALA A 197 -5.35 -5.93 -8.71
CA ALA A 197 -6.77 -5.61 -8.72
C ALA A 197 -7.62 -6.79 -9.21
N ALA A 198 -7.17 -7.51 -10.23
CA ALA A 198 -7.82 -8.73 -10.71
C ALA A 198 -7.85 -9.84 -9.64
N ALA A 199 -6.76 -10.01 -8.89
CA ALA A 199 -6.69 -10.95 -7.77
C ALA A 199 -7.66 -10.55 -6.65
N VAL A 200 -7.70 -9.28 -6.27
CA VAL A 200 -8.68 -8.73 -5.32
C VAL A 200 -10.12 -8.97 -5.82
N GLY A 201 -10.38 -8.73 -7.11
CA GLY A 201 -11.69 -8.95 -7.72
C GLY A 201 -12.18 -10.41 -7.68
N ARG A 202 -11.28 -11.39 -7.56
CA ARG A 202 -11.64 -12.82 -7.39
C ARG A 202 -11.99 -13.20 -5.95
N ARG A 203 -11.68 -12.33 -4.96
CA ARG A 203 -12.00 -12.59 -3.53
C ARG A 203 -13.51 -12.50 -3.27
N PRO A 204 -14.02 -13.11 -2.19
CA PRO A 204 -15.38 -12.86 -1.73
C PRO A 204 -15.66 -11.36 -1.56
N GLU A 205 -16.87 -10.90 -1.84
CA GLU A 205 -17.23 -9.48 -1.82
C GLU A 205 -16.85 -8.79 -0.49
N GLY A 206 -17.11 -9.43 0.63
CA GLY A 206 -16.76 -8.92 1.96
C GLY A 206 -15.24 -8.81 2.22
N GLU A 207 -14.38 -9.32 1.33
CA GLU A 207 -12.92 -9.25 1.43
C GLU A 207 -12.28 -8.26 0.45
N ARG A 208 -13.08 -7.62 -0.41
CA ARG A 208 -12.60 -6.72 -1.46
C ARG A 208 -12.58 -5.29 -0.96
N PRO A 209 -11.40 -4.64 -0.81
CA PRO A 209 -11.37 -3.19 -0.67
C PRO A 209 -11.77 -2.52 -1.99
N SER A 210 -12.45 -1.38 -1.90
CA SER A 210 -12.58 -0.47 -3.03
C SER A 210 -11.22 0.14 -3.34
N ILE A 211 -10.77 0.04 -4.60
CA ILE A 211 -9.45 0.51 -5.04
C ILE A 211 -9.62 1.80 -5.83
N TYR A 212 -8.91 2.86 -5.39
CA TYR A 212 -8.87 4.16 -6.03
C TYR A 212 -7.42 4.53 -6.35
N LEU A 213 -7.14 4.77 -7.62
CA LEU A 213 -5.86 5.32 -8.06
C LEU A 213 -6.07 6.75 -8.56
N VAL A 214 -5.49 7.71 -7.85
CA VAL A 214 -5.45 9.10 -8.28
C VAL A 214 -4.09 9.37 -8.91
N THR A 215 -4.10 9.55 -10.23
CA THR A 215 -2.90 9.87 -11.01
C THR A 215 -2.66 11.37 -11.01
N PHE A 216 -1.43 11.77 -10.69
CA PHE A 216 -1.04 13.17 -10.61
C PHE A 216 -0.02 13.50 -11.69
N ASP A 217 -0.36 14.43 -12.59
CA ASP A 217 0.50 14.85 -13.71
C ASP A 217 0.81 13.71 -14.72
N ILE A 218 -0.04 12.66 -14.75
CA ILE A 218 0.00 11.57 -15.72
C ILE A 218 -1.41 11.24 -16.21
N GLU A 219 -1.54 10.79 -17.46
CA GLU A 219 -2.83 10.52 -18.05
C GLU A 219 -3.46 9.22 -17.50
N ALA A 220 -4.68 9.32 -16.95
CA ALA A 220 -5.43 8.17 -16.42
C ALA A 220 -5.63 7.02 -17.43
N ARG A 221 -5.60 7.30 -18.75
CA ARG A 221 -5.73 6.26 -19.80
C ARG A 221 -4.62 5.21 -19.75
N ARG A 222 -3.43 5.53 -19.17
CA ARG A 222 -2.33 4.57 -18.99
C ARG A 222 -2.68 3.46 -18.02
N PHE A 223 -3.67 3.68 -17.16
CA PHE A 223 -4.18 2.72 -16.19
C PHE A 223 -5.53 2.11 -16.61
N SER A 224 -5.85 2.09 -17.92
CA SER A 224 -7.07 1.43 -18.42
C SER A 224 -7.19 -0.02 -17.96
N PRO A 225 -6.11 -0.85 -17.95
CA PRO A 225 -6.20 -2.22 -17.45
C PRO A 225 -6.63 -2.31 -15.98
N LEU A 226 -6.22 -1.35 -15.14
CA LEU A 226 -6.66 -1.30 -13.75
C LEU A 226 -8.17 -1.03 -13.63
N LYS A 227 -8.74 -0.18 -14.51
CA LYS A 227 -10.20 0.04 -14.58
C LYS A 227 -10.94 -1.22 -14.98
N ASP A 228 -10.41 -1.94 -15.96
CA ASP A 228 -11.01 -3.19 -16.44
C ASP A 228 -10.98 -4.28 -15.36
N ALA A 229 -9.99 -4.21 -14.47
CA ALA A 229 -9.86 -5.07 -13.29
C ALA A 229 -10.69 -4.61 -12.07
N GLY A 230 -11.50 -3.54 -12.21
CA GLY A 230 -12.43 -3.08 -11.17
C GLY A 230 -11.92 -1.93 -10.29
N GLY A 231 -10.74 -1.37 -10.56
CA GLY A 231 -10.24 -0.16 -9.88
C GLY A 231 -10.85 1.12 -10.46
N LEU A 232 -11.09 2.12 -9.63
CA LEU A 232 -11.45 3.47 -10.06
C LEU A 232 -10.17 4.29 -10.28
N VAL A 233 -9.95 4.78 -11.51
CA VAL A 233 -8.80 5.62 -11.85
C VAL A 233 -9.27 7.03 -12.15
N LEU A 234 -8.74 7.99 -11.40
CA LEU A 234 -9.00 9.41 -11.53
C LEU A 234 -7.69 10.12 -11.90
N SER A 235 -7.77 11.25 -12.61
CA SER A 235 -6.58 12.04 -12.95
C SER A 235 -6.69 13.46 -12.44
N ALA A 236 -5.54 14.02 -12.06
CA ALA A 236 -5.36 15.41 -11.69
C ALA A 236 -4.14 15.99 -12.42
N GLY A 237 -4.33 16.98 -13.26
CA GLY A 237 -3.26 17.61 -14.04
C GLY A 237 -2.46 18.66 -13.25
N ASN A 238 -2.92 19.05 -12.07
CA ASN A 238 -2.28 20.04 -11.21
C ASN A 238 -2.72 19.90 -9.75
N ALA A 239 -2.10 20.65 -8.85
CA ALA A 239 -2.36 20.58 -7.41
C ALA A 239 -3.82 20.89 -7.02
N ARG A 240 -4.48 21.83 -7.70
CA ARG A 240 -5.88 22.17 -7.42
C ARG A 240 -6.79 21.01 -7.80
N GLU A 241 -6.60 20.44 -8.98
CA GLU A 241 -7.39 19.30 -9.45
C GLU A 241 -7.18 18.07 -8.54
N LEU A 242 -5.94 17.84 -8.06
CA LEU A 242 -5.66 16.76 -7.11
C LEU A 242 -6.50 16.93 -5.84
N ASN A 243 -6.47 18.10 -5.22
CA ASN A 243 -7.23 18.36 -4.00
C ASN A 243 -8.74 18.20 -4.24
N GLN A 244 -9.28 18.75 -5.34
CA GLN A 244 -10.69 18.63 -5.69
C GLN A 244 -11.11 17.17 -5.95
N THR A 245 -10.28 16.41 -6.66
CA THR A 245 -10.53 14.99 -6.95
C THR A 245 -10.56 14.17 -5.67
N LEU A 246 -9.60 14.39 -4.78
CA LEU A 246 -9.53 13.69 -3.50
C LEU A 246 -10.70 14.06 -2.58
N ASP A 247 -11.03 15.35 -2.48
CA ASP A 247 -12.19 15.82 -1.70
C ASP A 247 -13.50 15.20 -2.19
N THR A 248 -13.74 15.21 -3.50
CA THR A 248 -14.91 14.59 -4.10
C THR A 248 -14.97 13.08 -3.85
N LEU A 249 -13.82 12.39 -3.95
CA LEU A 249 -13.73 10.95 -3.72
C LEU A 249 -14.03 10.61 -2.25
N ILE A 250 -13.42 11.33 -1.32
CA ILE A 250 -13.61 11.09 0.11
C ILE A 250 -15.07 11.34 0.52
N THR A 251 -15.60 12.50 0.19
CA THR A 251 -16.95 12.89 0.61
C THR A 251 -18.08 12.18 -0.16
N GLY A 252 -17.81 11.79 -1.41
CA GLY A 252 -18.82 11.17 -2.29
C GLY A 252 -18.75 9.64 -2.39
N SER A 253 -17.68 8.98 -1.89
CA SER A 253 -17.52 7.54 -2.06
C SER A 253 -16.98 6.82 -0.83
N ILE A 254 -16.16 7.45 -0.01
CA ILE A 254 -15.50 6.80 1.13
C ILE A 254 -16.23 7.11 2.44
N LEU A 255 -16.50 8.37 2.73
CA LEU A 255 -17.16 8.85 3.96
C LEU A 255 -18.66 9.06 3.77
N VAL A 256 -19.30 8.31 2.88
CA VAL A 256 -20.76 8.33 2.72
C VAL A 256 -21.43 7.49 3.81
N GLU A 257 -22.56 8.00 4.31
CA GLU A 257 -23.43 7.32 5.30
C GLU A 257 -24.25 6.18 4.68
#